data_40c0fd59d1682527c4d4172aaa487fa5
#
_entry.id   40c0fd59d1682527c4d4172aaa487fa5
#
_cell.length_a   1.000
_cell.length_b   1.000
_cell.length_c   1.000
_cell.angle_alpha   90.00
_cell.angle_beta   90.00
_cell.angle_gamma   90.00
#
_symmetry.space_group_name_H-M   'P 1'
#
loop_
_entity.id
_entity.type
_entity.pdbx_description
1 polymer ?
#
loop_
_entity_poly.entity_id
_entity_poly.type
_entity_poly.pdbx_seq_one_letter_code
_entity_poly.pdbx_strand_id
1 'polypeptide(L)'
;MGYFDYSREPKSDIAFVDMKSFYASVECVKRGLHPLKTSLCVMSRADNSTGLILASSPMFKKIFGKSNVGRAYDLPFDIKTRKFSYYNARKQGLPTDSDYVRYIEDWAQVTLVVPPRMDEYIAVNMEIQRIFQNYGSPDDIYPYSIDEGFIDLTSSLNYFIPDKSLSRKDKLDLLSARIQRDIWRQTGIYSTVGMSNANPLLGKLALDNEAKHTPTMRANWSYQDVEE
;
A
#
# COMPACT_ATOMS: atom_id res chain seq x y z
N MET A 1 13.88 -19.94 -29.91
CA MET A 1 13.86 -19.61 -28.49
C MET A 1 13.29 -20.83 -27.77
N GLY A 2 14.07 -21.45 -26.86
CA GLY A 2 13.57 -22.59 -26.08
C GLY A 2 12.54 -22.08 -25.07
N TYR A 3 11.32 -22.63 -25.11
CA TYR A 3 10.34 -22.38 -24.06
C TYR A 3 10.86 -23.00 -22.78
N PHE A 4 10.87 -22.22 -21.69
CA PHE A 4 11.19 -22.75 -20.37
C PHE A 4 10.11 -23.76 -19.94
N ASP A 5 10.53 -24.91 -19.41
CA ASP A 5 9.61 -25.90 -18.87
C ASP A 5 9.36 -25.62 -17.38
N TYR A 6 8.23 -25.03 -17.07
CA TYR A 6 7.80 -24.72 -15.71
C TYR A 6 7.05 -25.88 -15.01
N SER A 7 7.03 -27.09 -15.61
CA SER A 7 6.27 -28.20 -15.03
C SER A 7 6.79 -28.67 -13.66
N ARG A 8 8.06 -28.40 -13.38
CA ARG A 8 8.75 -28.75 -12.11
C ARG A 8 8.79 -27.61 -11.10
N GLU A 9 8.37 -26.43 -11.49
CA GLU A 9 8.38 -25.26 -10.63
C GLU A 9 7.23 -25.27 -9.60
N PRO A 10 7.36 -24.58 -8.48
CA PRO A 10 6.32 -24.49 -7.46
C PRO A 10 4.96 -24.04 -8.02
N LYS A 11 3.90 -24.60 -7.46
CA LYS A 11 2.51 -24.28 -7.79
C LYS A 11 1.73 -23.98 -6.51
N SER A 12 2.21 -23.01 -5.76
CA SER A 12 1.58 -22.53 -4.53
C SER A 12 0.61 -21.40 -4.81
N ASP A 13 -0.49 -21.34 -4.05
CA ASP A 13 -1.47 -20.27 -4.15
C ASP A 13 -1.11 -19.17 -3.13
N ILE A 14 -0.49 -18.11 -3.61
CA ILE A 14 0.09 -17.06 -2.80
C ILE A 14 -0.72 -15.76 -2.91
N ALA A 15 -1.03 -15.15 -1.77
CA ALA A 15 -1.50 -13.78 -1.67
C ALA A 15 -0.44 -12.94 -0.95
N PHE A 16 0.24 -12.06 -1.67
CA PHE A 16 1.17 -11.09 -1.12
C PHE A 16 0.41 -9.79 -0.85
N VAL A 17 0.27 -9.41 0.42
CA VAL A 17 -0.61 -8.33 0.89
C VAL A 17 0.21 -7.15 1.39
N ASP A 18 -0.11 -5.95 0.92
CA ASP A 18 0.51 -4.68 1.30
C ASP A 18 -0.57 -3.69 1.74
N MET A 19 -0.36 -3.04 2.88
CA MET A 19 -1.27 -2.02 3.40
C MET A 19 -1.01 -0.68 2.69
N LYS A 20 -2.06 -0.11 2.10
CA LYS A 20 -1.94 1.13 1.32
C LYS A 20 -1.58 2.31 2.19
N SER A 21 -0.37 2.87 1.99
CA SER A 21 0.15 4.02 2.76
C SER A 21 -0.02 3.82 4.27
N PHE A 22 0.53 2.75 4.81
CA PHE A 22 0.15 2.17 6.10
C PHE A 22 0.11 3.18 7.26
N TYR A 23 1.22 3.85 7.57
CA TYR A 23 1.24 4.78 8.70
C TYR A 23 0.25 5.95 8.51
N ALA A 24 0.18 6.50 7.31
CA ALA A 24 -0.77 7.56 6.99
C ALA A 24 -2.21 7.08 7.09
N SER A 25 -2.50 5.85 6.66
CA SER A 25 -3.82 5.24 6.78
C SER A 25 -4.23 5.01 8.23
N VAL A 26 -3.33 4.51 9.07
CA VAL A 26 -3.57 4.36 10.52
C VAL A 26 -3.90 5.73 11.14
N GLU A 27 -3.11 6.75 10.83
CA GLU A 27 -3.34 8.10 11.35
C GLU A 27 -4.68 8.70 10.90
N CYS A 28 -5.09 8.46 9.65
CA CYS A 28 -6.42 8.87 9.17
C CYS A 28 -7.53 8.16 9.96
N VAL A 29 -7.48 6.83 10.03
CA VAL A 29 -8.53 6.02 10.71
C VAL A 29 -8.66 6.40 12.18
N LYS A 30 -7.54 6.55 12.89
CA LYS A 30 -7.53 6.95 14.32
C LYS A 30 -8.11 8.35 14.56
N ARG A 31 -8.19 9.19 13.55
CA ARG A 31 -8.82 10.53 13.58
C ARG A 31 -10.23 10.56 13.01
N GLY A 32 -10.79 9.40 12.64
CA GLY A 32 -12.10 9.34 11.99
C GLY A 32 -12.12 9.90 10.57
N LEU A 33 -10.96 9.92 9.90
CA LEU A 33 -10.79 10.43 8.54
C LEU A 33 -10.68 9.29 7.53
N HIS A 34 -11.11 9.56 6.30
CA HIS A 34 -11.07 8.56 5.23
C HIS A 34 -9.66 8.46 4.62
N PRO A 35 -8.96 7.30 4.69
CA PRO A 35 -7.58 7.16 4.27
C PRO A 35 -7.30 7.51 2.81
N LEU A 36 -8.25 7.25 1.90
CA LEU A 36 -8.08 7.53 0.46
C LEU A 36 -8.47 8.96 0.06
N LYS A 37 -9.21 9.69 0.91
CA LYS A 37 -9.75 11.04 0.60
C LYS A 37 -9.10 12.16 1.38
N THR A 38 -8.26 11.83 2.37
CA THR A 38 -7.61 12.80 3.24
C THR A 38 -6.16 12.98 2.84
N SER A 39 -5.73 14.23 2.65
CA SER A 39 -4.32 14.55 2.47
C SER A 39 -3.63 14.62 3.83
N LEU A 40 -2.75 13.67 4.09
CA LEU A 40 -2.03 13.54 5.35
C LEU A 40 -0.64 12.97 5.10
N CYS A 41 0.39 13.51 5.77
CA CYS A 41 1.69 12.87 5.85
C CYS A 41 2.13 12.69 7.31
N VAL A 42 2.86 11.61 7.55
CA VAL A 42 3.52 11.29 8.82
C VAL A 42 4.97 11.74 8.72
N MET A 43 5.39 12.60 9.62
CA MET A 43 6.69 13.26 9.59
C MET A 43 7.41 13.10 10.93
N SER A 44 8.67 12.65 10.90
CA SER A 44 9.46 12.37 12.11
C SER A 44 9.65 13.62 13.00
N ARG A 45 9.62 14.82 12.38
CA ARG A 45 9.65 16.11 13.05
C ARG A 45 8.65 17.03 12.36
N ALA A 46 7.39 16.93 12.78
CA ALA A 46 6.29 17.69 12.20
C ALA A 46 6.37 19.21 12.44
N ASP A 47 7.33 19.63 13.23
CA ASP A 47 7.53 21.02 13.64
C ASP A 47 8.66 21.75 12.90
N ASN A 48 9.44 21.06 12.06
CA ASN A 48 10.55 21.72 11.35
C ASN A 48 10.81 21.14 9.95
N SER A 49 11.57 21.90 9.15
CA SER A 49 11.89 21.57 7.76
C SER A 49 12.87 20.39 7.57
N THR A 50 13.46 19.88 8.63
CA THR A 50 14.41 18.76 8.59
C THR A 50 13.74 17.40 8.82
N GLY A 51 12.43 17.37 9.09
CA GLY A 51 11.66 16.16 9.31
C GLY A 51 11.70 15.20 8.12
N LEU A 52 11.80 13.90 8.41
CA LEU A 52 11.64 12.85 7.42
C LEU A 52 10.15 12.57 7.22
N ILE A 53 9.71 12.47 5.98
CA ILE A 53 8.37 11.99 5.64
C ILE A 53 8.42 10.48 5.61
N LEU A 54 7.79 9.85 6.61
CA LEU A 54 7.78 8.40 6.77
C LEU A 54 6.67 7.74 5.94
N ALA A 55 5.56 8.43 5.76
CA ALA A 55 4.45 7.97 4.93
C ALA A 55 3.58 9.14 4.48
N SER A 56 2.94 8.98 3.34
CA SER A 56 1.99 9.93 2.78
C SER A 56 0.73 9.21 2.33
N SER A 57 -0.44 9.81 2.56
CA SER A 57 -1.72 9.25 2.11
C SER A 57 -1.81 9.24 0.58
N PRO A 58 -2.68 8.39 -0.01
CA PRO A 58 -2.90 8.39 -1.45
C PRO A 58 -3.35 9.76 -2.00
N MET A 59 -4.18 10.49 -1.27
CA MET A 59 -4.64 11.82 -1.67
C MET A 59 -3.48 12.83 -1.66
N PHE A 60 -2.59 12.78 -0.65
CA PHE A 60 -1.38 13.60 -0.61
C PHE A 60 -0.53 13.39 -1.86
N LYS A 61 -0.26 12.12 -2.20
CA LYS A 61 0.52 11.76 -3.40
C LYS A 61 -0.14 12.22 -4.69
N LYS A 62 -1.47 12.09 -4.79
CA LYS A 62 -2.25 12.49 -5.96
C LYS A 62 -2.20 14.00 -6.17
N ILE A 63 -2.39 14.80 -5.12
CA ILE A 63 -2.41 16.27 -5.22
C ILE A 63 -1.01 16.78 -5.54
N PHE A 64 0.03 16.25 -4.88
CA PHE A 64 1.41 16.66 -5.13
C PHE A 64 1.95 16.14 -6.47
N GLY A 65 1.40 15.04 -7.00
CA GLY A 65 1.87 14.41 -8.24
C GLY A 65 3.19 13.66 -8.10
N LYS A 66 3.66 13.42 -6.87
CA LYS A 66 4.88 12.65 -6.58
C LYS A 66 4.57 11.52 -5.61
N SER A 67 5.04 10.32 -5.95
CA SER A 67 4.84 9.12 -5.12
C SER A 67 5.79 9.05 -3.91
N ASN A 68 6.98 9.63 -4.03
CA ASN A 68 8.02 9.59 -3.01
C ASN A 68 8.46 11.01 -2.65
N VAL A 69 8.27 11.37 -1.38
CA VAL A 69 8.77 12.62 -0.79
C VAL A 69 9.55 12.24 0.45
N GLY A 70 10.84 12.56 0.48
CA GLY A 70 11.73 12.09 1.53
C GLY A 70 11.75 12.99 2.77
N ARG A 71 11.71 14.30 2.58
CA ARG A 71 11.88 15.28 3.65
C ARG A 71 10.93 16.46 3.52
N ALA A 72 10.72 17.18 4.62
CA ALA A 72 9.89 18.40 4.66
C ALA A 72 10.34 19.45 3.63
N TYR A 73 11.65 19.63 3.43
CA TYR A 73 12.17 20.58 2.45
C TYR A 73 12.00 20.15 0.97
N ASP A 74 11.54 18.93 0.72
CA ASP A 74 11.13 18.48 -0.62
C ASP A 74 9.70 18.94 -0.95
N LEU A 75 8.96 19.44 0.04
CA LEU A 75 7.63 20.00 -0.17
C LEU A 75 7.74 21.46 -0.69
N PRO A 76 6.85 21.85 -1.62
CA PRO A 76 6.84 23.22 -2.16
C PRO A 76 6.20 24.25 -1.22
N PHE A 77 5.96 23.90 0.04
CA PHE A 77 5.46 24.82 1.07
C PHE A 77 6.17 24.60 2.41
N ASP A 78 6.17 25.63 3.22
CA ASP A 78 6.66 25.56 4.60
C ASP A 78 5.60 24.92 5.51
N ILE A 79 5.99 23.91 6.28
CA ILE A 79 5.06 23.12 7.11
C ILE A 79 4.46 23.87 8.29
N LYS A 80 5.10 24.95 8.76
CA LYS A 80 4.59 25.77 9.85
C LYS A 80 3.67 26.87 9.35
N THR A 81 4.16 27.66 8.40
CA THR A 81 3.44 28.83 7.89
C THR A 81 2.39 28.46 6.85
N ARG A 82 2.51 27.27 6.25
CA ARG A 82 1.67 26.80 5.15
C ARG A 82 1.74 27.68 3.90
N LYS A 83 2.79 28.48 3.79
CA LYS A 83 3.06 29.35 2.66
C LYS A 83 3.95 28.67 1.64
N PHE A 84 3.77 29.06 0.38
CA PHE A 84 4.58 28.56 -0.72
C PHE A 84 6.07 28.84 -0.50
N SER A 85 6.92 27.85 -0.75
CA SER A 85 8.37 27.96 -0.66
C SER A 85 8.99 28.02 -2.05
N TYR A 86 9.28 29.24 -2.52
CA TYR A 86 9.95 29.44 -3.81
C TYR A 86 11.32 28.75 -3.88
N TYR A 87 12.04 28.71 -2.76
CA TYR A 87 13.33 28.03 -2.67
C TYR A 87 13.19 26.53 -2.92
N ASN A 88 12.29 25.87 -2.19
CA ASN A 88 12.05 24.43 -2.33
C ASN A 88 11.51 24.09 -3.73
N ALA A 89 10.57 24.90 -4.23
CA ALA A 89 9.97 24.69 -5.56
C ALA A 89 11.02 24.75 -6.67
N ARG A 90 11.89 25.77 -6.67
CA ARG A 90 12.97 25.91 -7.65
C ARG A 90 13.96 24.78 -7.58
N LYS A 91 14.36 24.36 -6.38
CA LYS A 91 15.27 23.21 -6.17
C LYS A 91 14.69 21.91 -6.73
N GLN A 92 13.36 21.76 -6.72
CA GLN A 92 12.65 20.59 -7.23
C GLN A 92 12.26 20.70 -8.71
N GLY A 93 12.55 21.82 -9.36
CA GLY A 93 12.12 22.10 -10.74
C GLY A 93 10.60 22.26 -10.88
N LEU A 94 9.91 22.70 -9.82
CA LEU A 94 8.47 22.90 -9.83
C LEU A 94 8.11 24.30 -10.35
N PRO A 95 6.89 24.50 -10.90
CA PRO A 95 6.40 25.81 -11.32
C PRO A 95 6.39 26.83 -10.17
N THR A 96 6.50 28.11 -10.53
CA THR A 96 6.47 29.22 -9.56
C THR A 96 5.53 30.34 -10.00
N ASP A 97 4.67 30.07 -10.96
CA ASP A 97 3.61 30.99 -11.40
C ASP A 97 2.48 31.08 -10.37
N SER A 98 1.66 32.11 -10.49
CA SER A 98 0.62 32.45 -9.52
C SER A 98 -0.42 31.34 -9.33
N ASP A 99 -0.75 30.60 -10.39
CA ASP A 99 -1.77 29.56 -10.32
C ASP A 99 -1.26 28.35 -9.57
N TYR A 100 0.00 27.94 -9.84
CA TYR A 100 0.63 26.85 -9.10
C TYR A 100 0.86 27.23 -7.62
N VAL A 101 1.30 28.47 -7.33
CA VAL A 101 1.46 28.96 -5.96
C VAL A 101 0.15 28.86 -5.19
N ARG A 102 -0.97 29.33 -5.78
CA ARG A 102 -2.30 29.23 -5.17
C ARG A 102 -2.69 27.77 -4.92
N TYR A 103 -2.54 26.92 -5.92
CA TYR A 103 -2.83 25.49 -5.82
C TYR A 103 -2.09 24.82 -4.66
N ILE A 104 -0.80 25.10 -4.50
CA ILE A 104 0.02 24.55 -3.41
C ILE A 104 -0.39 25.12 -2.05
N GLU A 105 -0.68 26.44 -1.95
CA GLU A 105 -1.11 27.03 -0.68
C GLU A 105 -2.48 26.51 -0.24
N ASP A 106 -3.42 26.34 -1.17
CA ASP A 106 -4.72 25.71 -0.89
C ASP A 106 -4.54 24.26 -0.39
N TRP A 107 -3.68 23.49 -1.03
CA TRP A 107 -3.35 22.15 -0.58
C TRP A 107 -2.68 22.14 0.81
N ALA A 108 -1.73 23.03 1.04
CA ALA A 108 -1.03 23.15 2.32
C ALA A 108 -1.99 23.43 3.49
N GLN A 109 -3.05 24.21 3.26
CA GLN A 109 -4.06 24.53 4.29
C GLN A 109 -4.89 23.33 4.72
N VAL A 110 -5.16 22.39 3.81
CA VAL A 110 -6.01 21.22 4.08
C VAL A 110 -5.20 19.97 4.41
N THR A 111 -3.89 19.98 4.21
CA THR A 111 -3.02 18.83 4.45
C THR A 111 -2.66 18.71 5.93
N LEU A 112 -2.86 17.52 6.48
CA LEU A 112 -2.44 17.21 7.83
C LEU A 112 -0.97 16.75 7.85
N VAL A 113 -0.19 17.31 8.74
CA VAL A 113 1.19 16.88 9.03
C VAL A 113 1.23 16.44 10.48
N VAL A 114 1.49 15.14 10.70
CA VAL A 114 1.37 14.52 12.01
C VAL A 114 2.65 13.79 12.39
N PRO A 115 3.00 13.72 13.68
CA PRO A 115 4.14 12.93 14.15
C PRO A 115 3.81 11.42 14.09
N PRO A 116 4.83 10.53 14.00
CA PRO A 116 4.61 9.10 14.01
C PRO A 116 4.21 8.59 15.40
N ARG A 117 3.38 7.54 15.42
CA ARG A 117 2.98 6.79 16.62
C ARG A 117 3.22 5.30 16.38
N MET A 118 4.47 4.86 16.57
CA MET A 118 4.90 3.51 16.20
C MET A 118 4.16 2.41 16.98
N ASP A 119 3.80 2.66 18.22
CA ASP A 119 2.98 1.78 19.05
C ASP A 119 1.61 1.51 18.45
N GLU A 120 0.96 2.52 17.89
CA GLU A 120 -0.31 2.39 17.17
C GLU A 120 -0.15 1.58 15.89
N TYR A 121 0.94 1.78 15.15
CA TYR A 121 1.19 1.04 13.91
C TYR A 121 1.48 -0.44 14.19
N ILE A 122 2.23 -0.72 15.23
CA ILE A 122 2.49 -2.10 15.68
C ILE A 122 1.17 -2.77 16.12
N ALA A 123 0.32 -2.07 16.88
CA ALA A 123 -0.96 -2.60 17.32
C ALA A 123 -1.88 -2.97 16.14
N VAL A 124 -1.97 -2.11 15.13
CA VAL A 124 -2.75 -2.38 13.91
C VAL A 124 -2.12 -3.51 13.09
N ASN A 125 -0.79 -3.58 12.98
CA ASN A 125 -0.13 -4.71 12.33
C ASN A 125 -0.49 -6.04 13.01
N MET A 126 -0.46 -6.10 14.34
CA MET A 126 -0.85 -7.31 15.09
C MET A 126 -2.32 -7.70 14.83
N GLU A 127 -3.21 -6.74 14.71
CA GLU A 127 -4.60 -6.98 14.35
C GLU A 127 -4.73 -7.58 12.95
N ILE A 128 -3.99 -7.05 11.97
CA ILE A 128 -3.95 -7.57 10.60
C ILE A 128 -3.38 -9.00 10.58
N GLN A 129 -2.34 -9.29 11.34
CA GLN A 129 -1.80 -10.65 11.44
C GLN A 129 -2.83 -11.64 12.01
N ARG A 130 -3.66 -11.23 12.97
CA ARG A 130 -4.79 -12.06 13.46
C ARG A 130 -5.84 -12.31 12.36
N ILE A 131 -6.10 -11.32 11.51
CA ILE A 131 -6.99 -11.51 10.36
C ILE A 131 -6.42 -12.57 9.42
N PHE A 132 -5.13 -12.54 9.12
CA PHE A 132 -4.48 -13.55 8.29
C PHE A 132 -4.60 -14.96 8.86
N GLN A 133 -4.54 -15.12 10.19
CA GLN A 133 -4.70 -16.41 10.86
C GLN A 133 -6.12 -17.01 10.71
N ASN A 134 -7.09 -16.23 10.27
CA ASN A 134 -8.41 -16.76 9.91
C ASN A 134 -8.39 -17.50 8.56
N TYR A 135 -7.34 -17.32 7.75
CA TYR A 135 -7.24 -17.86 6.38
C TYR A 135 -6.15 -18.91 6.20
N GLY A 136 -5.17 -18.96 7.08
CA GLY A 136 -4.06 -19.91 7.06
C GLY A 136 -3.52 -20.19 8.44
N SER A 137 -2.75 -21.28 8.58
CA SER A 137 -2.04 -21.57 9.82
C SER A 137 -0.91 -20.55 10.04
N PRO A 138 -0.39 -20.41 11.28
CA PRO A 138 0.78 -19.58 11.52
C PRO A 138 1.99 -19.90 10.63
N ASP A 139 2.16 -21.18 10.26
CA ASP A 139 3.25 -21.63 9.39
C ASP A 139 3.07 -21.22 7.91
N ASP A 140 1.86 -20.84 7.52
CA ASP A 140 1.53 -20.38 6.17
C ASP A 140 1.56 -18.84 6.03
N ILE A 141 1.88 -18.12 7.13
CA ILE A 141 1.88 -16.66 7.17
C ILE A 141 3.32 -16.17 7.34
N TYR A 142 3.77 -15.39 6.39
CA TYR A 142 5.15 -14.89 6.29
C TYR A 142 5.19 -13.37 6.35
N PRO A 143 5.42 -12.76 7.53
CA PRO A 143 5.64 -11.32 7.63
C PRO A 143 6.89 -10.91 6.86
N TYR A 144 6.77 -9.89 6.01
CA TYR A 144 7.89 -9.34 5.24
C TYR A 144 8.37 -8.00 5.80
N SER A 145 7.40 -7.14 6.16
CA SER A 145 7.62 -5.88 6.85
C SER A 145 6.43 -5.55 7.76
N ILE A 146 6.40 -4.36 8.35
CA ILE A 146 5.28 -3.93 9.21
C ILE A 146 3.96 -3.77 8.45
N ASP A 147 4.03 -3.54 7.15
CA ASP A 147 2.87 -3.30 6.27
C ASP A 147 2.74 -4.29 5.12
N GLU A 148 3.66 -5.25 5.02
CA GLU A 148 3.67 -6.27 3.98
C GLU A 148 3.88 -7.67 4.54
N GLY A 149 3.25 -8.65 3.91
CA GLY A 149 3.48 -10.06 4.17
C GLY A 149 2.74 -10.92 3.15
N PHE A 150 3.03 -12.20 3.09
CA PHE A 150 2.27 -13.10 2.25
C PHE A 150 1.69 -14.28 3.02
N ILE A 151 0.61 -14.82 2.47
CA ILE A 151 -0.07 -15.99 2.98
C ILE A 151 0.00 -17.05 1.90
N ASP A 152 0.46 -18.25 2.27
CA ASP A 152 0.31 -19.43 1.44
C ASP A 152 -1.09 -20.02 1.66
N LEU A 153 -1.95 -19.87 0.67
CA LEU A 153 -3.34 -20.31 0.71
C LEU A 153 -3.55 -21.67 0.06
N THR A 154 -2.49 -22.38 -0.34
CA THR A 154 -2.58 -23.64 -1.09
C THR A 154 -3.44 -24.67 -0.36
N SER A 155 -3.25 -24.84 0.93
CA SER A 155 -4.00 -25.82 1.73
C SER A 155 -5.42 -25.40 2.06
N SER A 156 -5.70 -24.10 2.14
CA SER A 156 -6.99 -23.55 2.58
C SER A 156 -7.91 -23.11 1.44
N LEU A 157 -7.38 -22.95 0.22
CA LEU A 157 -8.11 -22.37 -0.91
C LEU A 157 -9.44 -23.07 -1.21
N ASN A 158 -9.43 -24.39 -1.30
CA ASN A 158 -10.64 -25.18 -1.57
C ASN A 158 -11.61 -25.26 -0.37
N TYR A 159 -11.11 -25.05 0.85
CA TYR A 159 -11.95 -24.95 2.03
C TYR A 159 -12.80 -23.66 1.99
N PHE A 160 -12.17 -22.53 1.69
CA PHE A 160 -12.88 -21.25 1.63
C PHE A 160 -13.71 -21.06 0.35
N ILE A 161 -13.23 -21.60 -0.76
CA ILE A 161 -13.89 -21.52 -2.08
C ILE A 161 -14.06 -22.93 -2.63
N PRO A 162 -15.09 -23.66 -2.17
CA PRO A 162 -15.27 -25.09 -2.53
C PRO A 162 -15.84 -25.31 -3.94
N ASP A 163 -16.23 -24.25 -4.65
CA ASP A 163 -16.80 -24.34 -5.99
C ASP A 163 -15.82 -24.99 -6.98
N LYS A 164 -16.17 -26.19 -7.45
CA LYS A 164 -15.32 -26.97 -8.37
C LYS A 164 -15.34 -26.44 -9.81
N SER A 165 -16.27 -25.55 -10.15
CA SER A 165 -16.35 -24.93 -11.49
C SER A 165 -15.32 -23.83 -11.70
N LEU A 166 -14.77 -23.28 -10.60
CA LEU A 166 -13.80 -22.20 -10.64
C LEU A 166 -12.36 -22.71 -10.75
N SER A 167 -11.56 -22.01 -11.56
CA SER A 167 -10.12 -22.24 -11.62
C SER A 167 -9.43 -21.87 -10.30
N ARG A 168 -8.22 -22.38 -10.05
CA ARG A 168 -7.41 -21.96 -8.89
C ARG A 168 -7.13 -20.45 -8.90
N LYS A 169 -6.94 -19.87 -10.08
CA LYS A 169 -6.73 -18.42 -10.25
C LYS A 169 -7.96 -17.63 -9.80
N ASP A 170 -9.16 -18.02 -10.24
CA ASP A 170 -10.40 -17.36 -9.86
C ASP A 170 -10.68 -17.51 -8.36
N LYS A 171 -10.44 -18.68 -7.80
CA LYS A 171 -10.58 -18.91 -6.35
C LYS A 171 -9.65 -18.02 -5.54
N LEU A 172 -8.40 -17.89 -5.98
CA LEU A 172 -7.40 -17.05 -5.32
C LEU A 172 -7.80 -15.57 -5.37
N ASP A 173 -8.34 -15.09 -6.49
CA ASP A 173 -8.86 -13.72 -6.61
C ASP A 173 -10.03 -13.47 -5.65
N LEU A 174 -11.00 -14.39 -5.60
CA LEU A 174 -12.15 -14.29 -4.69
C LEU A 174 -11.72 -14.30 -3.22
N LEU A 175 -10.79 -15.17 -2.86
CA LEU A 175 -10.31 -15.25 -1.48
C LEU A 175 -9.49 -14.02 -1.10
N SER A 176 -8.67 -13.51 -1.99
CA SER A 176 -7.92 -12.27 -1.81
C SER A 176 -8.85 -11.05 -1.64
N ALA A 177 -9.93 -10.97 -2.42
CA ALA A 177 -10.96 -9.95 -2.25
C ALA A 177 -11.65 -10.04 -0.88
N ARG A 178 -11.87 -11.25 -0.36
CA ARG A 178 -12.41 -11.46 0.99
C ARG A 178 -11.46 -10.99 2.06
N ILE A 179 -10.17 -11.31 1.94
CA ILE A 179 -9.12 -10.83 2.86
C ILE A 179 -9.04 -9.30 2.87
N GLN A 180 -9.03 -8.65 1.70
CA GLN A 180 -9.05 -7.19 1.59
C GLN A 180 -10.26 -6.57 2.31
N ARG A 181 -11.44 -7.18 2.15
CA ARG A 181 -12.67 -6.73 2.79
C ARG A 181 -12.62 -6.87 4.31
N ASP A 182 -12.09 -7.98 4.81
CA ASP A 182 -11.98 -8.23 6.25
C ASP A 182 -10.99 -7.27 6.91
N ILE A 183 -9.85 -7.00 6.26
CA ILE A 183 -8.89 -5.99 6.71
C ILE A 183 -9.58 -4.62 6.80
N TRP A 184 -10.28 -4.22 5.74
CA TRP A 184 -10.98 -2.94 5.72
C TRP A 184 -12.08 -2.85 6.79
N ARG A 185 -12.90 -3.90 6.94
CA ARG A 185 -13.97 -3.91 7.93
C ARG A 185 -13.48 -3.81 9.37
N GLN A 186 -12.36 -4.44 9.68
CA GLN A 186 -11.85 -4.48 11.05
C GLN A 186 -10.91 -3.31 11.36
N THR A 187 -10.18 -2.80 10.39
CA THR A 187 -9.16 -1.77 10.61
C THR A 187 -9.44 -0.43 9.91
N GLY A 188 -10.34 -0.39 8.94
CA GLY A 188 -10.57 0.77 8.08
C GLY A 188 -9.47 0.99 7.03
N ILE A 189 -8.49 0.09 6.93
CA ILE A 189 -7.32 0.23 6.06
C ILE A 189 -7.55 -0.52 4.74
N TYR A 190 -7.19 0.13 3.64
CA TYR A 190 -7.19 -0.49 2.31
C TYR A 190 -5.89 -1.24 2.08
N SER A 191 -5.99 -2.40 1.44
CA SER A 191 -4.85 -3.24 1.09
C SER A 191 -4.80 -3.54 -0.39
N THR A 192 -3.58 -3.82 -0.87
CA THR A 192 -3.30 -4.24 -2.24
C THR A 192 -2.77 -5.67 -2.19
N VAL A 193 -3.18 -6.53 -3.10
CA VAL A 193 -2.79 -7.93 -3.13
C VAL A 193 -2.19 -8.30 -4.47
N GLY A 194 -0.92 -8.71 -4.44
CA GLY A 194 -0.28 -9.40 -5.55
C GLY A 194 -0.43 -10.91 -5.37
N MET A 195 -1.03 -11.55 -6.34
CA MET A 195 -1.29 -12.99 -6.31
C MET A 195 -0.39 -13.75 -7.26
N SER A 196 -0.14 -14.99 -6.93
CA SER A 196 0.41 -15.97 -7.86
C SER A 196 -0.08 -17.38 -7.53
N ASN A 197 -0.39 -18.17 -8.56
CA ASN A 197 -0.60 -19.62 -8.41
C ASN A 197 0.71 -20.39 -8.63
N ALA A 198 1.85 -19.75 -8.44
CA ALA A 198 3.18 -20.29 -8.61
C ALA A 198 4.03 -20.16 -7.35
N ASN A 199 4.48 -18.93 -7.01
CA ASN A 199 5.39 -18.72 -5.89
C ASN A 199 5.26 -17.29 -5.31
N PRO A 200 5.84 -17.01 -4.10
CA PRO A 200 5.77 -15.70 -3.46
C PRO A 200 6.45 -14.58 -4.24
N LEU A 201 7.54 -14.86 -4.98
CA LEU A 201 8.23 -13.85 -5.77
C LEU A 201 7.34 -13.26 -6.85
N LEU A 202 6.62 -14.11 -7.58
CA LEU A 202 5.65 -13.66 -8.59
C LEU A 202 4.49 -12.91 -7.96
N GLY A 203 4.03 -13.30 -6.78
CA GLY A 203 3.06 -12.53 -6.00
C GLY A 203 3.57 -11.12 -5.68
N LYS A 204 4.83 -10.98 -5.26
CA LYS A 204 5.46 -9.68 -5.00
C LYS A 204 5.60 -8.84 -6.27
N LEU A 205 6.01 -9.46 -7.38
CA LEU A 205 6.10 -8.77 -8.67
C LEU A 205 4.73 -8.27 -9.15
N ALA A 206 3.70 -9.09 -9.04
CA ALA A 206 2.32 -8.70 -9.36
C ALA A 206 1.86 -7.52 -8.48
N LEU A 207 2.20 -7.54 -7.19
CA LEU A 207 1.90 -6.46 -6.26
C LEU A 207 2.51 -5.14 -6.71
N ASP A 208 3.82 -5.13 -6.94
CA ASP A 208 4.58 -3.89 -7.17
C ASP A 208 4.37 -3.30 -8.57
N ASN A 209 4.19 -4.16 -9.59
CA ASN A 209 4.12 -3.72 -10.98
C ASN A 209 2.70 -3.52 -11.49
N GLU A 210 1.69 -4.19 -10.92
CA GLU A 210 0.33 -4.15 -11.45
C GLU A 210 -0.74 -3.85 -10.40
N ALA A 211 -0.81 -4.61 -9.31
CA ALA A 211 -1.92 -4.52 -8.36
C ALA A 211 -2.10 -3.11 -7.76
N LYS A 212 -1.00 -2.41 -7.49
CA LYS A 212 -1.01 -1.03 -6.97
C LYS A 212 -1.63 -0.01 -7.92
N HIS A 213 -1.77 -0.36 -9.21
CA HIS A 213 -2.27 0.49 -10.27
C HIS A 213 -3.65 0.09 -10.80
N THR A 214 -4.26 -0.97 -10.27
CA THR A 214 -5.59 -1.44 -10.67
C THR A 214 -6.68 -0.92 -9.73
N PRO A 215 -7.92 -0.72 -10.22
CA PRO A 215 -9.05 -0.31 -9.37
C PRO A 215 -9.41 -1.33 -8.30
N THR A 216 -9.21 -2.62 -8.56
CA THR A 216 -9.46 -3.71 -7.61
C THR A 216 -8.37 -3.85 -6.56
N MET A 217 -7.21 -3.22 -6.77
CA MET A 217 -5.99 -3.38 -5.99
C MET A 217 -5.55 -4.86 -5.90
N ARG A 218 -5.77 -5.63 -6.96
CA ARG A 218 -5.35 -7.02 -7.10
C ARG A 218 -4.81 -7.30 -8.50
N ALA A 219 -3.79 -8.14 -8.58
CA ALA A 219 -3.24 -8.68 -9.82
C ALA A 219 -2.66 -10.07 -9.57
N ASN A 220 -2.62 -10.91 -10.59
CA ASN A 220 -2.08 -12.27 -10.52
C ASN A 220 -1.06 -12.47 -11.65
N TRP A 221 0.17 -12.83 -11.28
CA TRP A 221 1.25 -13.11 -12.21
C TRP A 221 1.63 -14.59 -12.20
N SER A 222 1.80 -15.15 -13.40
CA SER A 222 2.34 -16.48 -13.66
C SER A 222 3.80 -16.42 -14.11
N TYR A 223 4.44 -17.55 -14.32
CA TYR A 223 5.79 -17.61 -14.91
C TYR A 223 5.86 -16.95 -16.29
N GLN A 224 4.77 -16.99 -17.06
CA GLN A 224 4.71 -16.41 -18.40
C GLN A 224 4.73 -14.86 -18.37
N ASP A 225 4.20 -14.25 -17.33
CA ASP A 225 4.15 -12.79 -17.20
C ASP A 225 5.54 -12.14 -16.97
N VAL A 226 6.57 -12.93 -16.67
CA VAL A 226 7.96 -12.43 -16.53
C VAL A 226 8.82 -12.68 -17.76
N GLU A 227 8.30 -13.38 -18.78
CA GLU A 227 8.99 -13.61 -20.05
C GLU A 227 8.70 -12.50 -21.08
N GLU A 228 7.68 -11.69 -20.87
CA GLU A 228 7.28 -10.55 -21.70
C GLU A 228 7.95 -9.25 -21.20
#